data_d50f8a449ac7c626668610d65e254b72
#
_entry.id   d50f8a449ac7c626668610d65e254b72
#
_cell.length_a   1.000
_cell.length_b   1.000
_cell.length_c   1.000
_cell.angle_alpha   90.00
_cell.angle_beta   90.00
_cell.angle_gamma   90.00
#
_symmetry.space_group_name_H-M   'P 1'
#
loop_
_entity.id
_entity.type
_entity.pdbx_description
1 polymer ?
#
loop_
_entity_poly.entity_id
_entity_poly.type
_entity_poly.pdbx_seq_one_letter_code
_entity_poly.pdbx_strand_id
1 'polypeptide(L)'
;LDAYVARNTLLVLFGLSEPWADGVPEEHLDVPTVLLDALLDDAAARGLYDGEVPALRVNFEARIMGAVMPRESETAVRFEQLRQTQGVRAATDYFYGLCIASNYIRTAQISKNIKWDYPCKYGRLEITINLTKPEKDPKTIALERLQPAASYPKCMLCIENIGYAGRVNFPARQNHRVVPLTLCGETWYLQYSPYVYYNEHCIVFAHEHAPMAITPRTFEQLFDFVTQFPHYTCGSNADLPIVGGSILSHMHFQGGSYAFPMQSAETLCRYRVPEYPDISVETIRWPVSTVRACGRDAAQLIGFAGRLLETWRGYSDAEADILAETMENGSPTPHNTVTPILHYDEKKGYVLDLVPRNNRTTEQ
;
A
#
# COMPACT_ATOMS: atom_id res chain seq x y z
N LEU A 1 20.49 10.18 25.18
CA LEU A 1 19.67 9.30 26.05
C LEU A 1 19.13 8.11 25.24
N ASP A 2 18.59 8.33 24.04
CA ASP A 2 17.95 7.28 23.23
C ASP A 2 18.92 6.17 22.83
N ALA A 3 20.18 6.50 22.51
CA ALA A 3 21.23 5.52 22.25
C ALA A 3 21.47 4.55 23.44
N TYR A 4 21.34 5.03 24.69
CA TYR A 4 21.45 4.16 25.86
C TYR A 4 20.22 3.24 25.98
N VAL A 5 19.03 3.75 25.70
CA VAL A 5 17.79 2.94 25.71
C VAL A 5 17.88 1.86 24.63
N ALA A 6 18.26 2.22 23.41
CA ALA A 6 18.44 1.29 22.30
C ALA A 6 19.46 0.19 22.65
N ARG A 7 20.66 0.59 23.14
CA ARG A 7 21.70 -0.35 23.56
C ARG A 7 21.20 -1.33 24.62
N ASN A 8 20.59 -0.82 25.68
CA ASN A 8 20.12 -1.67 26.77
C ASN A 8 18.97 -2.60 26.31
N THR A 9 18.11 -2.15 25.43
CA THR A 9 17.08 -2.99 24.82
C THR A 9 17.69 -4.11 23.98
N LEU A 10 18.75 -3.83 23.21
CA LEU A 10 19.47 -4.84 22.44
C LEU A 10 20.20 -5.83 23.35
N LEU A 11 20.83 -5.38 24.45
CA LEU A 11 21.45 -6.27 25.42
C LEU A 11 20.44 -7.28 25.97
N VAL A 12 19.26 -6.82 26.37
CA VAL A 12 18.17 -7.72 26.84
C VAL A 12 17.74 -8.67 25.75
N LEU A 13 17.55 -8.17 24.50
CA LEU A 13 17.12 -8.98 23.37
C LEU A 13 18.09 -10.11 23.05
N PHE A 14 19.39 -9.85 23.18
CA PHE A 14 20.47 -10.83 22.94
C PHE A 14 20.89 -11.61 24.19
N GLY A 15 20.26 -11.39 25.35
CA GLY A 15 20.61 -12.06 26.61
C GLY A 15 22.03 -11.74 27.09
N LEU A 16 22.48 -10.51 26.88
CA LEU A 16 23.78 -10.00 27.28
C LEU A 16 23.64 -9.13 28.53
N SER A 17 24.62 -9.24 29.46
CA SER A 17 24.62 -8.49 30.71
C SER A 17 25.25 -7.10 30.58
N GLU A 18 26.18 -6.95 29.64
CA GLU A 18 26.98 -5.73 29.48
C GLU A 18 27.38 -5.52 28.01
N PRO A 19 27.58 -4.26 27.58
CA PRO A 19 28.09 -3.99 26.25
C PRO A 19 29.56 -4.43 26.13
N TRP A 20 30.01 -4.69 24.89
CA TRP A 20 31.41 -4.87 24.59
C TRP A 20 32.22 -3.62 24.99
N ALA A 21 33.48 -3.81 25.35
CA ALA A 21 34.39 -2.73 25.76
C ALA A 21 34.59 -1.68 24.65
N ASP A 22 34.99 -0.47 25.05
CA ASP A 22 35.19 0.70 24.19
C ASP A 22 36.14 0.47 23.03
N GLY A 23 35.97 1.19 21.95
CA GLY A 23 36.92 1.26 20.83
C GLY A 23 36.46 0.60 19.52
N VAL A 24 35.17 0.20 19.39
CA VAL A 24 34.61 -0.21 18.10
C VAL A 24 34.41 1.05 17.25
N PRO A 25 34.99 1.14 16.04
CA PRO A 25 34.80 2.29 15.16
C PRO A 25 33.33 2.43 14.76
N GLU A 26 32.85 3.68 14.65
CA GLU A 26 31.54 3.94 14.07
C GLU A 26 31.57 3.63 12.57
N GLU A 27 30.60 2.86 12.12
CA GLU A 27 30.36 2.58 10.71
C GLU A 27 29.09 3.27 10.25
N HIS A 28 29.14 3.88 9.08
CA HIS A 28 27.95 4.40 8.44
C HIS A 28 27.45 3.41 7.39
N LEU A 29 26.21 2.95 7.55
CA LEU A 29 25.57 1.98 6.66
C LEU A 29 24.33 2.60 6.04
N ASP A 30 24.26 2.60 4.72
CA ASP A 30 23.06 3.05 3.99
C ASP A 30 21.88 2.09 4.19
N VAL A 31 22.19 0.80 4.32
CA VAL A 31 21.20 -0.26 4.61
C VAL A 31 21.78 -1.23 5.64
N PRO A 32 20.99 -1.67 6.61
CA PRO A 32 21.48 -2.48 7.72
C PRO A 32 21.63 -3.97 7.40
N THR A 33 21.33 -4.42 6.18
CA THR A 33 21.13 -5.84 5.82
C THR A 33 22.27 -6.75 6.22
N VAL A 34 23.53 -6.38 5.91
CA VAL A 34 24.70 -7.22 6.21
C VAL A 34 24.90 -7.39 7.70
N LEU A 35 24.78 -6.29 8.47
CA LEU A 35 24.88 -6.33 9.93
C LEU A 35 23.73 -7.11 10.56
N LEU A 36 22.51 -6.90 10.05
CA LEU A 36 21.32 -7.62 10.52
C LEU A 36 21.45 -9.13 10.28
N ASP A 37 21.92 -9.54 9.11
CA ASP A 37 22.10 -10.97 8.82
C ASP A 37 23.10 -11.62 9.78
N ALA A 38 24.23 -10.97 10.07
CA ALA A 38 25.19 -11.46 11.03
C ALA A 38 24.61 -11.57 12.47
N LEU A 39 23.85 -10.55 12.90
CA LEU A 39 23.18 -10.56 14.20
C LEU A 39 22.10 -11.64 14.30
N LEU A 40 21.35 -11.86 13.24
CA LEU A 40 20.32 -12.88 13.17
C LEU A 40 20.88 -14.29 13.17
N ASP A 41 22.01 -14.51 12.49
CA ASP A 41 22.69 -15.81 12.46
C ASP A 41 23.29 -16.13 13.82
N ASP A 42 23.93 -15.18 14.52
CA ASP A 42 24.38 -15.34 15.90
C ASP A 42 23.22 -15.65 16.86
N ALA A 43 22.13 -14.89 16.75
CA ALA A 43 20.95 -15.10 17.60
C ALA A 43 20.34 -16.50 17.40
N ALA A 44 20.27 -16.98 16.16
CA ALA A 44 19.81 -18.34 15.86
C ALA A 44 20.75 -19.40 16.41
N ALA A 45 22.07 -19.24 16.21
CA ALA A 45 23.10 -20.16 16.73
C ALA A 45 23.06 -20.27 18.27
N ARG A 46 22.69 -19.18 18.94
CA ARG A 46 22.54 -19.12 20.43
C ARG A 46 21.15 -19.56 20.90
N GLY A 47 20.26 -19.96 19.99
CA GLY A 47 18.92 -20.45 20.33
C GLY A 47 17.95 -19.38 20.82
N LEU A 48 18.17 -18.09 20.50
CA LEU A 48 17.27 -17.00 20.87
C LEU A 48 15.95 -17.02 20.05
N TYR A 49 15.98 -17.69 18.91
CA TYR A 49 14.82 -18.07 18.12
C TYR A 49 15.15 -19.31 17.26
N ASP A 50 14.13 -20.02 16.76
CA ASP A 50 14.33 -21.14 15.84
C ASP A 50 14.70 -20.62 14.44
N GLY A 51 15.97 -20.74 14.07
CA GLY A 51 16.53 -20.26 12.79
C GLY A 51 16.02 -21.01 11.57
N GLU A 52 15.41 -22.19 11.74
CA GLU A 52 14.82 -22.95 10.64
C GLU A 52 13.41 -22.45 10.24
N VAL A 53 12.82 -21.52 11.01
CA VAL A 53 11.50 -20.95 10.76
C VAL A 53 11.64 -19.52 10.25
N PRO A 54 11.47 -19.26 8.94
CA PRO A 54 11.68 -17.94 8.35
C PRO A 54 10.84 -16.83 8.99
N ALA A 55 9.62 -17.14 9.41
CA ALA A 55 8.74 -16.16 10.09
C ALA A 55 9.33 -15.67 11.42
N LEU A 56 10.03 -16.53 12.17
CA LEU A 56 10.67 -16.13 13.43
C LEU A 56 11.92 -15.28 13.20
N ARG A 57 12.70 -15.55 12.12
CA ARG A 57 13.80 -14.69 11.70
C ARG A 57 13.31 -13.27 11.41
N VAL A 58 12.24 -13.16 10.62
CA VAL A 58 11.61 -11.86 10.28
C VAL A 58 11.11 -11.13 11.53
N ASN A 59 10.50 -11.87 12.46
CA ASN A 59 10.00 -11.28 13.70
C ASN A 59 11.15 -10.82 14.61
N PHE A 60 12.24 -11.56 14.67
CA PHE A 60 13.41 -11.18 15.47
C PHE A 60 14.12 -9.95 14.88
N GLU A 61 14.25 -9.89 13.55
CA GLU A 61 14.76 -8.73 12.81
C GLU A 61 13.95 -7.45 13.12
N ALA A 62 12.62 -7.53 13.08
CA ALA A 62 11.77 -6.40 13.41
C ALA A 62 11.96 -5.91 14.87
N ARG A 63 12.27 -6.80 15.81
CA ARG A 63 12.58 -6.47 17.20
C ARG A 63 13.91 -5.74 17.32
N ILE A 64 14.96 -6.19 16.61
CA ILE A 64 16.25 -5.50 16.57
C ILE A 64 16.06 -4.07 16.07
N MET A 65 15.45 -3.92 14.90
CA MET A 65 15.25 -2.61 14.28
C MET A 65 14.32 -1.72 15.10
N GLY A 66 13.26 -2.28 15.67
CA GLY A 66 12.35 -1.54 16.54
C GLY A 66 13.03 -0.91 17.76
N ALA A 67 14.13 -1.51 18.25
CA ALA A 67 14.89 -0.97 19.38
C ALA A 67 15.68 0.31 19.03
N VAL A 68 16.03 0.50 17.75
CA VAL A 68 16.86 1.63 17.29
C VAL A 68 16.10 2.70 16.50
N MET A 69 14.83 2.44 16.19
CA MET A 69 14.02 3.38 15.43
C MET A 69 13.50 4.56 16.28
N PRO A 70 13.29 5.75 15.68
CA PRO A 70 12.56 6.82 16.33
C PRO A 70 11.13 6.36 16.68
N ARG A 71 10.54 6.98 17.70
CA ARG A 71 9.14 6.72 18.08
C ARG A 71 8.18 7.20 16.98
N GLU A 72 6.98 6.67 16.99
CA GLU A 72 5.91 7.07 16.05
C GLU A 72 5.65 8.59 16.10
N SER A 73 5.54 9.15 17.32
CA SER A 73 5.32 10.58 17.51
C SER A 73 6.47 11.44 16.97
N GLU A 74 7.71 11.00 17.12
CA GLU A 74 8.89 11.70 16.59
C GLU A 74 8.90 11.65 15.06
N THR A 75 8.57 10.49 14.50
CA THR A 75 8.45 10.31 13.04
C THR A 75 7.36 11.24 12.48
N ALA A 76 6.18 11.26 13.10
CA ALA A 76 5.06 12.11 12.67
C ALA A 76 5.40 13.60 12.79
N VAL A 77 6.00 14.04 13.90
CA VAL A 77 6.43 15.44 14.10
C VAL A 77 7.50 15.82 13.06
N ARG A 78 8.47 14.96 12.82
CA ARG A 78 9.52 15.26 11.82
C ARG A 78 8.98 15.33 10.41
N PHE A 79 8.07 14.43 10.03
CA PHE A 79 7.37 14.45 8.75
C PHE A 79 6.65 15.78 8.56
N GLU A 80 5.85 16.21 9.54
CA GLU A 80 5.07 17.44 9.45
C GLU A 80 5.99 18.70 9.41
N GLN A 81 7.08 18.72 10.19
CA GLN A 81 8.07 19.79 10.11
C GLN A 81 8.68 19.93 8.71
N LEU A 82 9.07 18.80 8.10
CA LEU A 82 9.60 18.81 6.74
C LEU A 82 8.55 19.24 5.72
N ARG A 83 7.32 18.78 5.86
CA ARG A 83 6.20 19.17 5.00
C ARG A 83 5.97 20.68 5.02
N GLN A 84 6.04 21.30 6.20
CA GLN A 84 5.84 22.76 6.36
C GLN A 84 7.04 23.59 5.91
N THR A 85 8.26 23.11 6.13
CA THR A 85 9.47 23.91 5.90
C THR A 85 10.14 23.69 4.55
N GLN A 86 10.00 22.47 3.98
CA GLN A 86 10.69 22.07 2.75
C GLN A 86 9.75 21.49 1.68
N GLY A 87 8.46 21.36 2.03
CA GLY A 87 7.44 20.82 1.14
C GLY A 87 7.20 19.32 1.32
N VAL A 88 6.08 18.86 0.74
CA VAL A 88 5.58 17.50 0.93
C VAL A 88 6.54 16.43 0.39
N ARG A 89 7.28 16.72 -0.68
CA ARG A 89 8.27 15.77 -1.24
C ARG A 89 9.39 15.49 -0.24
N ALA A 90 9.95 16.51 0.41
CA ALA A 90 10.97 16.31 1.43
C ALA A 90 10.47 15.46 2.62
N ALA A 91 9.20 15.60 2.97
CA ALA A 91 8.58 14.80 4.02
C ALA A 91 8.42 13.33 3.60
N THR A 92 7.95 13.06 2.37
CA THR A 92 7.83 11.69 1.85
C THR A 92 9.19 11.03 1.64
N ASP A 93 10.19 11.76 1.12
CA ASP A 93 11.57 11.27 0.97
C ASP A 93 12.17 10.85 2.32
N TYR A 94 12.00 11.67 3.36
CA TYR A 94 12.42 11.33 4.74
C TYR A 94 11.75 10.04 5.22
N PHE A 95 10.43 9.96 5.09
CA PHE A 95 9.67 8.82 5.61
C PHE A 95 9.97 7.53 4.82
N TYR A 96 10.13 7.62 3.50
CA TYR A 96 10.54 6.49 2.67
C TYR A 96 11.96 6.02 3.00
N GLY A 97 12.89 6.97 3.15
CA GLY A 97 14.26 6.69 3.58
C GLY A 97 14.32 5.99 4.94
N LEU A 98 13.50 6.42 5.91
CA LEU A 98 13.39 5.76 7.22
C LEU A 98 12.91 4.30 7.08
N CYS A 99 11.93 4.04 6.21
CA CYS A 99 11.43 2.69 5.96
C CYS A 99 12.47 1.77 5.30
N ILE A 100 13.36 2.33 4.46
CA ILE A 100 14.51 1.61 3.88
C ILE A 100 15.57 1.36 4.96
N ALA A 101 15.99 2.39 5.69
CA ALA A 101 17.02 2.30 6.72
C ALA A 101 16.65 1.34 7.87
N SER A 102 15.35 1.17 8.13
CA SER A 102 14.84 0.23 9.13
C SER A 102 14.65 -1.20 8.62
N ASN A 103 15.04 -1.49 7.39
CA ASN A 103 14.78 -2.76 6.69
C ASN A 103 13.29 -3.17 6.69
N TYR A 104 12.39 -2.22 6.94
CA TYR A 104 10.95 -2.46 6.74
C TYR A 104 10.67 -2.65 5.24
N ILE A 105 11.27 -1.82 4.38
CA ILE A 105 11.35 -2.02 2.94
C ILE A 105 12.65 -2.78 2.66
N ARG A 106 12.54 -4.05 2.32
CA ARG A 106 13.67 -4.96 2.14
C ARG A 106 14.26 -4.84 0.74
N THR A 107 15.04 -3.80 0.50
CA THR A 107 15.62 -3.48 -0.81
C THR A 107 16.47 -4.62 -1.37
N ALA A 108 17.23 -5.33 -0.53
CA ALA A 108 18.05 -6.48 -0.93
C ALA A 108 17.22 -7.66 -1.48
N GLN A 109 16.00 -7.87 -0.96
CA GLN A 109 15.07 -8.87 -1.50
C GLN A 109 14.36 -8.34 -2.75
N ILE A 110 13.93 -7.08 -2.73
CA ILE A 110 13.24 -6.42 -3.85
C ILE A 110 14.12 -6.39 -5.10
N SER A 111 15.45 -6.22 -4.97
CA SER A 111 16.39 -6.24 -6.09
C SER A 111 16.44 -7.58 -6.84
N LYS A 112 15.94 -8.67 -6.24
CA LYS A 112 15.83 -9.98 -6.88
C LYS A 112 14.59 -10.12 -7.77
N ASN A 113 13.63 -9.18 -7.68
CA ASN A 113 12.45 -9.19 -8.53
C ASN A 113 12.84 -9.05 -10.01
N ILE A 114 12.22 -9.84 -10.87
CA ILE A 114 12.47 -9.79 -12.31
C ILE A 114 11.44 -8.84 -12.92
N LYS A 115 11.91 -7.84 -13.66
CA LYS A 115 11.06 -6.85 -14.35
C LYS A 115 11.47 -6.70 -15.80
N TRP A 116 10.48 -6.58 -16.69
CA TRP A 116 10.71 -6.25 -18.10
C TRP A 116 9.51 -5.54 -18.71
N ASP A 117 9.76 -4.83 -19.78
CA ASP A 117 8.72 -4.17 -20.56
C ASP A 117 8.29 -5.10 -21.71
N TYR A 118 6.98 -5.17 -21.93
CA TYR A 118 6.38 -5.89 -23.04
C TYR A 118 5.62 -4.92 -23.95
N PRO A 119 6.16 -4.60 -25.16
CA PRO A 119 5.46 -3.79 -26.12
C PRO A 119 4.33 -4.58 -26.79
N CYS A 120 3.13 -4.00 -26.85
CA CYS A 120 1.96 -4.63 -27.43
C CYS A 120 1.01 -3.59 -28.05
N LYS A 121 -0.14 -4.03 -28.56
CA LYS A 121 -1.15 -3.15 -29.16
C LYS A 121 -1.73 -2.08 -28.19
N TYR A 122 -1.53 -2.23 -26.91
CA TYR A 122 -1.94 -1.28 -25.86
C TYR A 122 -0.82 -0.32 -25.44
N GLY A 123 0.33 -0.35 -26.11
CA GLY A 123 1.54 0.35 -25.73
C GLY A 123 2.50 -0.55 -24.95
N ARG A 124 3.12 0.00 -23.91
CA ARG A 124 4.08 -0.70 -23.05
C ARG A 124 3.35 -1.27 -21.82
N LEU A 125 3.47 -2.57 -21.63
CA LEU A 125 3.09 -3.22 -20.38
C LEU A 125 4.34 -3.54 -19.55
N GLU A 126 4.30 -3.28 -18.28
CA GLU A 126 5.35 -3.66 -17.33
C GLU A 126 4.99 -5.00 -16.68
N ILE A 127 5.89 -5.96 -16.82
CA ILE A 127 5.73 -7.30 -16.26
C ILE A 127 6.70 -7.44 -15.09
N THR A 128 6.21 -7.95 -13.97
CA THR A 128 7.03 -8.18 -12.78
C THR A 128 6.77 -9.57 -12.23
N ILE A 129 7.85 -10.33 -12.01
CA ILE A 129 7.82 -11.52 -11.14
C ILE A 129 8.28 -11.05 -9.77
N ASN A 130 7.34 -11.00 -8.82
CA ASN A 130 7.63 -10.53 -7.47
C ASN A 130 8.10 -11.72 -6.61
N LEU A 131 9.42 -11.80 -6.39
CA LEU A 131 10.06 -12.81 -5.56
C LEU A 131 10.12 -12.41 -4.07
N THR A 132 9.70 -11.20 -3.73
CA THR A 132 9.70 -10.71 -2.33
C THR A 132 8.47 -11.11 -1.54
N LYS A 133 7.38 -11.51 -2.23
CA LYS A 133 6.20 -12.06 -1.55
C LYS A 133 6.53 -13.48 -1.13
N PRO A 134 6.74 -13.75 0.17
CA PRO A 134 7.15 -15.07 0.61
C PRO A 134 6.05 -16.09 0.33
N GLU A 135 6.39 -17.14 -0.40
CA GLU A 135 5.60 -18.37 -0.35
C GLU A 135 5.78 -18.97 1.06
N LYS A 136 4.68 -19.40 1.67
CA LYS A 136 4.74 -20.00 3.00
C LYS A 136 5.42 -21.36 2.89
N ASP A 137 6.51 -21.53 3.64
CA ASP A 137 7.17 -22.80 3.72
C ASP A 137 6.35 -23.84 4.53
N PRO A 138 6.55 -25.16 4.33
CA PRO A 138 5.78 -26.20 5.00
C PRO A 138 5.86 -26.18 6.54
N LYS A 139 7.00 -25.79 7.12
CA LYS A 139 7.16 -25.67 8.57
C LYS A 139 6.33 -24.52 9.12
N THR A 140 6.36 -23.36 8.47
CA THR A 140 5.51 -22.22 8.82
C THR A 140 4.02 -22.59 8.74
N ILE A 141 3.58 -23.29 7.68
CA ILE A 141 2.19 -23.75 7.54
C ILE A 141 1.80 -24.70 8.69
N ALA A 142 2.67 -25.63 9.05
CA ALA A 142 2.41 -26.57 10.14
C ALA A 142 2.28 -25.85 11.49
N LEU A 143 3.16 -24.90 11.79
CA LEU A 143 3.12 -24.11 13.01
C LEU A 143 1.90 -23.17 13.06
N GLU A 144 1.52 -22.57 11.93
CA GLU A 144 0.32 -21.73 11.85
C GLU A 144 -0.97 -22.50 12.21
N ARG A 145 -1.07 -23.76 11.81
CA ARG A 145 -2.22 -24.63 12.14
C ARG A 145 -2.37 -24.90 13.64
N LEU A 146 -1.28 -24.82 14.37
CA LEU A 146 -1.25 -25.03 15.83
C LEU A 146 -1.55 -23.74 16.61
N GLN A 147 -1.57 -22.58 15.93
CA GLN A 147 -1.84 -21.31 16.60
C GLN A 147 -3.34 -21.14 16.88
N PRO A 148 -3.70 -20.62 18.07
CA PRO A 148 -5.09 -20.29 18.34
C PRO A 148 -5.55 -19.15 17.41
N ALA A 149 -6.85 -19.15 17.09
CA ALA A 149 -7.46 -18.04 16.37
C ALA A 149 -7.29 -16.75 17.20
N ALA A 150 -6.60 -15.76 16.63
CA ALA A 150 -6.38 -14.47 17.27
C ALA A 150 -7.06 -13.38 16.44
N SER A 151 -7.80 -12.49 17.12
CA SER A 151 -8.53 -11.37 16.52
C SER A 151 -7.79 -10.03 16.65
N TYR A 152 -6.54 -10.04 17.11
CA TYR A 152 -5.73 -8.82 17.31
C TYR A 152 -4.32 -9.00 16.71
N PRO A 153 -3.86 -8.04 15.88
CA PRO A 153 -4.66 -7.02 15.20
C PRO A 153 -5.71 -7.66 14.28
N LYS A 154 -6.83 -6.94 14.01
CA LYS A 154 -7.92 -7.50 13.17
C LYS A 154 -7.50 -7.77 11.73
N CYS A 155 -6.66 -6.90 11.15
CA CYS A 155 -6.08 -7.10 9.81
C CYS A 155 -4.72 -6.41 9.68
N MET A 156 -4.05 -6.60 8.53
CA MET A 156 -2.72 -6.04 8.24
C MET A 156 -2.68 -4.51 8.14
N LEU A 157 -3.83 -3.84 8.03
CA LEU A 157 -3.93 -2.38 7.89
C LEU A 157 -4.42 -1.69 9.16
N CYS A 158 -4.80 -2.44 10.21
CA CYS A 158 -5.22 -1.82 11.46
C CYS A 158 -4.07 -1.06 12.13
N ILE A 159 -4.39 0.09 12.73
CA ILE A 159 -3.39 0.93 13.43
C ILE A 159 -2.70 0.17 14.58
N GLU A 160 -3.36 -0.82 15.17
CA GLU A 160 -2.84 -1.70 16.22
C GLU A 160 -1.64 -2.54 15.77
N ASN A 161 -1.32 -2.55 14.47
CA ASN A 161 -0.11 -3.18 13.98
C ASN A 161 1.17 -2.47 14.43
N ILE A 162 1.12 -1.18 14.74
CA ILE A 162 2.30 -0.42 15.16
C ILE A 162 2.90 -1.04 16.42
N GLY A 163 4.19 -1.37 16.38
CA GLY A 163 4.89 -1.97 17.51
C GLY A 163 4.48 -3.42 17.84
N TYR A 164 3.59 -4.03 17.04
CA TYR A 164 3.15 -5.40 17.29
C TYR A 164 4.32 -6.39 17.16
N ALA A 165 4.47 -7.25 18.17
CA ALA A 165 5.61 -8.17 18.28
C ALA A 165 5.60 -9.31 17.24
N GLY A 166 4.48 -9.52 16.59
CA GLY A 166 4.31 -10.62 15.63
C GLY A 166 4.04 -11.97 16.30
N ARG A 167 3.71 -12.93 15.47
CA ARG A 167 3.58 -14.35 15.76
C ARG A 167 3.82 -15.14 14.47
N VAL A 168 3.87 -16.45 14.52
CA VAL A 168 4.20 -17.28 13.35
C VAL A 168 3.31 -16.99 12.13
N ASN A 169 2.02 -16.77 12.36
CA ASN A 169 1.03 -16.50 11.29
C ASN A 169 0.70 -15.02 11.10
N PHE A 170 1.42 -14.11 11.74
CA PHE A 170 1.19 -12.67 11.61
C PHE A 170 2.51 -11.91 11.84
N PRO A 171 2.97 -11.07 10.90
CA PRO A 171 4.30 -10.48 10.97
C PRO A 171 4.44 -9.49 12.12
N ALA A 172 5.66 -9.41 12.68
CA ALA A 172 6.05 -8.33 13.58
C ALA A 172 6.07 -6.99 12.85
N ARG A 173 5.78 -5.91 13.59
CA ARG A 173 5.67 -4.54 13.09
C ARG A 173 6.39 -3.53 13.98
N GLN A 174 7.43 -3.96 14.69
CA GLN A 174 8.18 -3.08 15.60
C GLN A 174 9.05 -2.08 14.85
N ASN A 175 9.47 -2.41 13.62
CA ASN A 175 10.14 -1.51 12.68
C ASN A 175 9.18 -0.81 11.69
N HIS A 176 7.88 -0.95 11.88
CA HIS A 176 6.86 -0.27 11.08
C HIS A 176 6.50 1.08 11.67
N ARG A 177 6.36 2.10 10.82
CA ARG A 177 5.90 3.45 11.18
C ARG A 177 4.78 3.88 10.26
N VAL A 178 3.92 4.75 10.76
CA VAL A 178 2.85 5.40 10.00
C VAL A 178 2.86 6.90 10.25
N VAL A 179 2.33 7.64 9.30
CA VAL A 179 2.14 9.09 9.43
C VAL A 179 0.64 9.38 9.45
N PRO A 180 0.13 10.09 10.46
CA PRO A 180 -1.27 10.48 10.51
C PRO A 180 -1.58 11.51 9.42
N LEU A 181 -2.72 11.36 8.76
CA LEU A 181 -3.27 12.26 7.76
C LEU A 181 -4.70 12.64 8.13
N THR A 182 -5.16 13.77 7.59
CA THR A 182 -6.57 14.13 7.59
C THR A 182 -7.07 14.15 6.15
N LEU A 183 -8.05 13.32 5.82
CA LEU A 183 -8.72 13.35 4.52
C LEU A 183 -10.20 13.68 4.72
N CYS A 184 -10.61 14.80 4.14
CA CYS A 184 -11.97 15.30 4.25
C CYS A 184 -12.48 15.39 5.70
N GLY A 185 -11.61 15.77 6.64
CA GLY A 185 -11.91 15.90 8.07
C GLY A 185 -11.86 14.60 8.89
N GLU A 186 -11.54 13.47 8.27
CA GLU A 186 -11.44 12.16 8.91
C GLU A 186 -9.98 11.76 9.14
N THR A 187 -9.72 10.96 10.18
CA THR A 187 -8.37 10.47 10.48
C THR A 187 -8.01 9.29 9.58
N TRP A 188 -6.91 9.43 8.87
CA TRP A 188 -6.29 8.43 8.02
C TRP A 188 -4.81 8.29 8.36
N TYR A 189 -4.15 7.30 7.78
CA TYR A 189 -2.72 7.08 7.96
C TYR A 189 -2.05 6.74 6.63
N LEU A 190 -0.82 7.21 6.49
CA LEU A 190 0.08 6.83 5.40
C LEU A 190 1.12 5.85 5.92
N GLN A 191 1.30 4.75 5.23
CA GLN A 191 2.41 3.81 5.41
C GLN A 191 3.00 3.43 4.05
N TYR A 192 4.28 3.05 4.01
CA TYR A 192 4.81 2.37 2.84
C TYR A 192 4.56 0.87 2.90
N SER A 193 4.46 0.25 1.73
CA SER A 193 4.32 -1.20 1.62
C SER A 193 5.70 -1.85 1.66
N PRO A 194 5.91 -2.90 2.45
CA PRO A 194 7.15 -3.69 2.38
C PRO A 194 7.29 -4.45 1.06
N TYR A 195 6.18 -4.59 0.32
CA TYR A 195 6.13 -5.20 -1.01
C TYR A 195 6.09 -4.08 -2.05
N VAL A 196 7.24 -3.67 -2.55
CA VAL A 196 7.36 -2.54 -3.48
C VAL A 196 7.07 -3.04 -4.89
N TYR A 197 5.87 -2.76 -5.41
CA TYR A 197 5.52 -3.01 -6.80
C TYR A 197 6.04 -1.91 -7.72
N TYR A 198 6.10 -0.67 -7.22
CA TYR A 198 6.58 0.54 -7.90
C TYR A 198 7.17 1.52 -6.88
N ASN A 199 7.81 2.59 -7.38
CA ASN A 199 8.52 3.54 -6.51
C ASN A 199 7.61 4.16 -5.45
N GLU A 200 8.07 4.17 -4.20
CA GLU A 200 7.34 4.71 -3.04
C GLU A 200 5.93 4.12 -2.87
N HIS A 201 5.78 2.81 -3.17
CA HIS A 201 4.48 2.15 -3.02
C HIS A 201 3.95 2.32 -1.60
N CYS A 202 2.89 3.08 -1.46
CA CYS A 202 2.27 3.41 -0.19
C CYS A 202 0.83 2.87 -0.10
N ILE A 203 0.37 2.76 1.13
CA ILE A 203 -1.00 2.46 1.49
C ILE A 203 -1.51 3.59 2.37
N VAL A 204 -2.64 4.17 2.00
CA VAL A 204 -3.35 5.18 2.78
C VAL A 204 -4.62 4.52 3.32
N PHE A 205 -4.73 4.37 4.64
CA PHE A 205 -5.80 3.58 5.24
C PHE A 205 -6.56 4.36 6.30
N ALA A 206 -7.86 4.07 6.40
CA ALA A 206 -8.74 4.72 7.36
C ALA A 206 -8.41 4.28 8.80
N HIS A 207 -8.65 5.17 9.77
CA HIS A 207 -8.53 4.81 11.19
C HIS A 207 -9.49 3.69 11.58
N GLU A 208 -10.72 3.79 11.10
CA GLU A 208 -11.77 2.81 11.38
C GLU A 208 -11.57 1.51 10.57
N HIS A 209 -11.67 0.37 11.25
CA HIS A 209 -11.71 -0.93 10.59
C HIS A 209 -13.10 -1.16 9.98
N ALA A 210 -13.33 -0.58 8.82
CA ALA A 210 -14.56 -0.69 8.05
C ALA A 210 -14.28 -1.33 6.68
N PRO A 211 -15.20 -2.12 6.13
CA PRO A 211 -15.05 -2.71 4.81
C PRO A 211 -14.84 -1.67 3.72
N MET A 212 -14.16 -2.08 2.65
CA MET A 212 -14.05 -1.30 1.41
C MET A 212 -15.44 -0.94 0.88
N ALA A 213 -15.62 0.32 0.52
CA ALA A 213 -16.81 0.79 -0.17
C ALA A 213 -16.42 1.92 -1.13
N ILE A 214 -16.73 1.76 -2.41
CA ILE A 214 -16.56 2.84 -3.39
C ILE A 214 -17.83 3.68 -3.40
N THR A 215 -17.72 4.92 -2.97
CA THR A 215 -18.83 5.88 -2.85
C THR A 215 -18.39 7.25 -3.35
N PRO A 216 -19.26 8.23 -3.53
CA PRO A 216 -18.85 9.62 -3.80
C PRO A 216 -17.81 10.13 -2.79
N ARG A 217 -17.94 9.75 -1.50
CA ARG A 217 -16.98 10.09 -0.46
C ARG A 217 -15.59 9.56 -0.74
N THR A 218 -15.47 8.37 -1.33
CA THR A 218 -14.19 7.79 -1.76
C THR A 218 -13.46 8.68 -2.77
N PHE A 219 -14.19 9.26 -3.72
CA PHE A 219 -13.61 10.19 -4.68
C PHE A 219 -13.15 11.48 -3.99
N GLU A 220 -13.96 12.06 -3.09
CA GLU A 220 -13.56 13.24 -2.32
C GLU A 220 -12.24 13.00 -1.57
N GLN A 221 -12.12 11.87 -0.89
CA GLN A 221 -10.92 11.48 -0.12
C GLN A 221 -9.69 11.26 -1.02
N LEU A 222 -9.87 10.63 -2.19
CA LEU A 222 -8.80 10.49 -3.18
C LEU A 222 -8.31 11.84 -3.70
N PHE A 223 -9.23 12.75 -4.02
CA PHE A 223 -8.89 14.09 -4.48
C PHE A 223 -8.16 14.89 -3.39
N ASP A 224 -8.62 14.80 -2.14
CA ASP A 224 -7.95 15.44 -1.01
C ASP A 224 -6.53 14.90 -0.83
N PHE A 225 -6.34 13.57 -0.90
CA PHE A 225 -5.01 12.96 -0.83
C PHE A 225 -4.08 13.47 -1.95
N VAL A 226 -4.51 13.41 -3.22
CA VAL A 226 -3.67 13.84 -4.35
C VAL A 226 -3.41 15.35 -4.32
N THR A 227 -4.33 16.15 -3.78
CA THR A 227 -4.11 17.58 -3.54
C THR A 227 -3.01 17.81 -2.51
N GLN A 228 -2.97 17.04 -1.45
CA GLN A 228 -1.92 17.11 -0.42
C GLN A 228 -0.59 16.52 -0.92
N PHE A 229 -0.62 15.52 -1.79
CA PHE A 229 0.53 14.79 -2.32
C PHE A 229 0.54 14.78 -3.86
N PRO A 230 0.70 15.93 -4.53
CA PRO A 230 0.51 16.05 -5.99
C PRO A 230 1.56 15.29 -6.81
N HIS A 231 2.65 14.84 -6.21
CA HIS A 231 3.67 14.01 -6.85
C HIS A 231 3.35 12.50 -6.81
N TYR A 232 2.23 12.12 -6.19
CA TYR A 232 1.77 10.73 -6.10
C TYR A 232 0.62 10.47 -7.07
N THR A 233 0.63 9.29 -7.64
CA THR A 233 -0.57 8.65 -8.17
C THR A 233 -1.21 7.85 -7.05
N CYS A 234 -2.52 7.93 -6.90
CA CYS A 234 -3.27 7.20 -5.87
C CYS A 234 -4.57 6.62 -6.44
N GLY A 235 -4.93 5.43 -6.03
CA GLY A 235 -6.15 4.78 -6.45
C GLY A 235 -6.76 3.91 -5.36
N SER A 236 -8.02 3.56 -5.50
CA SER A 236 -8.70 2.59 -4.65
C SER A 236 -8.73 1.22 -5.33
N ASN A 237 -8.65 0.17 -4.53
CA ASN A 237 -9.07 -1.15 -4.99
C ASN A 237 -10.59 -1.18 -5.21
N ALA A 238 -11.06 -2.14 -6.00
CA ALA A 238 -12.48 -2.45 -6.08
C ALA A 238 -13.02 -2.91 -4.72
N ASP A 239 -14.28 -2.63 -4.44
CA ASP A 239 -14.98 -3.04 -3.20
C ASP A 239 -15.70 -4.40 -3.34
N LEU A 240 -15.53 -5.06 -4.48
CA LEU A 240 -16.05 -6.42 -4.73
C LEU A 240 -14.89 -7.42 -4.85
N PRO A 241 -15.09 -8.69 -4.45
CA PRO A 241 -14.09 -9.74 -4.57
C PRO A 241 -13.76 -10.04 -6.05
N ILE A 242 -12.62 -10.71 -6.30
CA ILE A 242 -12.15 -11.19 -7.61
C ILE A 242 -11.58 -10.08 -8.50
N VAL A 243 -12.18 -8.89 -8.53
CA VAL A 243 -11.82 -7.79 -9.45
C VAL A 243 -10.80 -6.78 -8.90
N GLY A 244 -10.09 -7.15 -7.88
CA GLY A 244 -8.95 -6.40 -7.33
C GLY A 244 -9.03 -6.25 -5.82
N GLY A 245 -7.84 -6.14 -5.20
CA GLY A 245 -7.70 -5.98 -3.76
C GLY A 245 -7.72 -7.29 -2.98
N SER A 246 -6.78 -7.40 -2.05
CA SER A 246 -6.64 -8.57 -1.16
C SER A 246 -7.19 -8.33 0.24
N ILE A 247 -7.45 -7.07 0.62
CA ILE A 247 -7.94 -6.69 1.94
C ILE A 247 -9.21 -5.86 1.77
N LEU A 248 -10.35 -6.55 1.60
CA LEU A 248 -11.65 -5.89 1.44
C LEU A 248 -12.28 -5.50 2.78
N SER A 249 -11.73 -5.95 3.89
CA SER A 249 -12.25 -5.71 5.24
C SER A 249 -11.84 -4.37 5.84
N HIS A 250 -10.95 -3.61 5.19
CA HIS A 250 -10.45 -2.34 5.70
C HIS A 250 -10.32 -1.30 4.59
N MET A 251 -10.98 -0.17 4.74
CA MET A 251 -10.97 0.92 3.75
C MET A 251 -9.56 1.48 3.58
N HIS A 252 -9.05 1.46 2.35
CA HIS A 252 -7.71 1.95 2.03
C HIS A 252 -7.55 2.31 0.56
N PHE A 253 -6.54 3.14 0.29
CA PHE A 253 -6.03 3.48 -1.03
C PHE A 253 -4.61 2.95 -1.20
N GLN A 254 -4.17 2.81 -2.44
CA GLN A 254 -2.80 2.50 -2.80
C GLN A 254 -2.25 3.58 -3.73
N GLY A 255 -1.01 4.00 -3.50
CA GLY A 255 -0.39 5.06 -4.27
C GLY A 255 1.12 5.00 -4.24
N GLY A 256 1.75 6.02 -4.82
CA GLY A 256 3.19 6.19 -4.82
C GLY A 256 3.67 7.21 -5.85
N SER A 257 4.96 7.52 -5.80
CA SER A 257 5.63 8.40 -6.76
C SER A 257 5.95 7.63 -8.04
N TYR A 258 4.90 7.34 -8.82
CA TYR A 258 5.02 6.47 -9.97
C TYR A 258 4.03 6.84 -11.09
N ALA A 259 4.56 6.94 -12.31
CA ALA A 259 3.76 7.14 -13.52
C ALA A 259 3.43 5.79 -14.15
N PHE A 260 2.19 5.35 -13.99
CA PHE A 260 1.74 4.10 -14.60
C PHE A 260 1.75 4.17 -16.13
N PRO A 261 2.14 3.09 -16.85
CA PRO A 261 2.10 3.07 -18.31
C PRO A 261 0.75 3.47 -18.90
N MET A 262 -0.35 3.18 -18.21
CA MET A 262 -1.70 3.57 -18.58
C MET A 262 -1.86 5.10 -18.74
N GLN A 263 -1.08 5.92 -18.01
CA GLN A 263 -1.17 7.38 -18.09
C GLN A 263 -0.80 7.91 -19.49
N SER A 264 0.05 7.17 -20.22
CA SER A 264 0.46 7.48 -21.60
C SER A 264 -0.38 6.77 -22.67
N ALA A 265 -1.45 6.06 -22.28
CA ALA A 265 -2.30 5.33 -23.23
C ALA A 265 -2.99 6.26 -24.23
N GLU A 266 -3.10 5.80 -25.47
CA GLU A 266 -3.75 6.53 -26.58
C GLU A 266 -5.24 6.73 -26.32
N THR A 267 -5.74 7.94 -26.63
CA THR A 267 -7.18 8.23 -26.61
C THR A 267 -7.87 7.49 -27.78
N LEU A 268 -8.89 6.71 -27.48
CA LEU A 268 -9.73 6.06 -28.48
C LEU A 268 -10.87 6.98 -28.95
N CYS A 269 -11.64 7.51 -28.02
CA CYS A 269 -12.76 8.38 -28.28
C CYS A 269 -12.81 9.50 -27.25
N ARG A 270 -13.33 10.66 -27.67
CA ARG A 270 -13.61 11.80 -26.78
C ARG A 270 -15.10 12.03 -26.71
N TYR A 271 -15.58 12.37 -25.52
CA TYR A 271 -16.98 12.58 -25.25
C TYR A 271 -17.22 13.98 -24.67
N ARG A 272 -18.34 14.57 -25.03
CA ARG A 272 -18.84 15.78 -24.40
C ARG A 272 -19.93 15.41 -23.41
N VAL A 273 -19.80 15.81 -22.17
CA VAL A 273 -20.79 15.59 -21.13
C VAL A 273 -21.34 16.96 -20.73
N PRO A 274 -22.53 17.33 -21.18
CA PRO A 274 -23.07 18.70 -21.01
C PRO A 274 -23.21 19.14 -19.55
N GLU A 275 -23.46 18.19 -18.65
CA GLU A 275 -23.59 18.44 -17.21
C GLU A 275 -22.26 18.78 -16.53
N TYR A 276 -21.14 18.47 -17.16
CA TYR A 276 -19.78 18.72 -16.67
C TYR A 276 -18.93 19.39 -17.75
N PRO A 277 -19.19 20.69 -18.04
CA PRO A 277 -18.61 21.37 -19.22
C PRO A 277 -17.11 21.64 -19.10
N ASP A 278 -16.55 21.70 -17.87
CA ASP A 278 -15.16 22.09 -17.62
C ASP A 278 -14.20 20.89 -17.51
N ILE A 279 -14.71 19.67 -17.78
CA ILE A 279 -13.88 18.48 -17.83
C ILE A 279 -13.84 17.89 -19.25
N SER A 280 -12.73 17.28 -19.60
CA SER A 280 -12.63 16.44 -20.79
C SER A 280 -12.82 14.98 -20.40
N VAL A 281 -13.63 14.24 -21.18
CA VAL A 281 -13.90 12.82 -20.97
C VAL A 281 -13.47 12.05 -22.20
N GLU A 282 -12.72 10.98 -22.00
CA GLU A 282 -12.23 10.13 -23.08
C GLU A 282 -12.16 8.65 -22.65
N THR A 283 -12.25 7.75 -23.60
CA THR A 283 -11.84 6.35 -23.43
C THR A 283 -10.43 6.16 -23.96
N ILE A 284 -9.66 5.32 -23.31
CA ILE A 284 -8.26 5.08 -23.65
C ILE A 284 -8.01 3.64 -24.11
N ARG A 285 -6.98 3.45 -24.94
CA ARG A 285 -6.54 2.14 -25.41
C ARG A 285 -5.72 1.43 -24.32
N TRP A 286 -6.41 0.66 -23.50
CA TRP A 286 -5.80 -0.09 -22.40
C TRP A 286 -6.40 -1.51 -22.32
N PRO A 287 -5.70 -2.53 -21.76
CA PRO A 287 -6.23 -3.89 -21.67
C PRO A 287 -7.57 -4.01 -20.95
N VAL A 288 -7.80 -3.15 -19.95
CA VAL A 288 -9.10 -3.03 -19.26
C VAL A 288 -9.81 -1.77 -19.70
N SER A 289 -11.13 -1.84 -19.90
CA SER A 289 -11.94 -0.67 -20.25
C SER A 289 -11.75 0.45 -19.26
N THR A 290 -11.41 1.63 -19.73
CA THR A 290 -11.10 2.79 -18.89
C THR A 290 -11.69 4.06 -19.45
N VAL A 291 -12.40 4.79 -18.60
CA VAL A 291 -12.88 6.15 -18.88
C VAL A 291 -11.94 7.11 -18.14
N ARG A 292 -11.30 8.01 -18.88
CA ARG A 292 -10.44 9.07 -18.36
C ARG A 292 -11.18 10.37 -18.33
N ALA A 293 -11.21 11.04 -17.19
CA ALA A 293 -11.72 12.39 -17.04
C ALA A 293 -10.58 13.32 -16.56
N CYS A 294 -10.43 14.48 -17.21
CA CYS A 294 -9.38 15.43 -16.88
C CYS A 294 -9.97 16.83 -16.70
N GLY A 295 -9.44 17.58 -15.74
CA GLY A 295 -9.84 18.96 -15.49
C GLY A 295 -9.18 19.54 -14.25
N ARG A 296 -9.37 20.84 -14.04
CA ARG A 296 -8.86 21.53 -12.83
C ARG A 296 -9.91 21.64 -11.74
N ASP A 297 -11.17 21.48 -12.08
CA ASP A 297 -12.28 21.52 -11.13
C ASP A 297 -12.53 20.12 -10.54
N ALA A 298 -12.05 19.94 -9.32
CA ALA A 298 -12.21 18.69 -8.59
C ALA A 298 -13.70 18.36 -8.34
N ALA A 299 -14.57 19.36 -8.10
CA ALA A 299 -15.98 19.12 -7.82
C ALA A 299 -16.71 18.54 -9.04
N GLN A 300 -16.43 19.02 -10.24
CA GLN A 300 -17.00 18.46 -11.48
C GLN A 300 -16.50 17.03 -11.73
N LEU A 301 -15.21 16.76 -11.51
CA LEU A 301 -14.65 15.42 -11.65
C LEU A 301 -15.24 14.43 -10.64
N ILE A 302 -15.40 14.83 -9.38
CA ILE A 302 -16.04 14.04 -8.32
C ILE A 302 -17.52 13.77 -8.68
N GLY A 303 -18.25 14.80 -9.11
CA GLY A 303 -19.64 14.67 -9.54
C GLY A 303 -19.78 13.71 -10.73
N PHE A 304 -18.92 13.83 -11.73
CA PHE A 304 -18.88 12.92 -12.89
C PHE A 304 -18.57 11.48 -12.44
N ALA A 305 -17.57 11.28 -11.58
CA ALA A 305 -17.19 9.96 -11.09
C ALA A 305 -18.33 9.29 -10.30
N GLY A 306 -19.03 10.05 -9.45
CA GLY A 306 -20.20 9.58 -8.72
C GLY A 306 -21.33 9.13 -9.66
N ARG A 307 -21.63 9.93 -10.69
CA ARG A 307 -22.64 9.57 -11.68
C ARG A 307 -22.26 8.35 -12.50
N LEU A 308 -20.99 8.25 -12.93
CA LEU A 308 -20.51 7.08 -13.65
C LEU A 308 -20.62 5.82 -12.79
N LEU A 309 -20.22 5.89 -11.52
CA LEU A 309 -20.33 4.77 -10.59
C LEU A 309 -21.79 4.32 -10.44
N GLU A 310 -22.71 5.24 -10.19
CA GLU A 310 -24.14 4.94 -10.05
C GLU A 310 -24.72 4.30 -11.31
N THR A 311 -24.42 4.89 -12.49
CA THR A 311 -24.85 4.38 -13.78
C THR A 311 -24.31 2.98 -14.04
N TRP A 312 -23.02 2.76 -13.79
CA TRP A 312 -22.37 1.46 -13.97
C TRP A 312 -22.92 0.39 -13.03
N ARG A 313 -23.18 0.73 -11.78
CA ARG A 313 -23.74 -0.21 -10.80
C ARG A 313 -25.10 -0.76 -11.21
N GLY A 314 -25.91 0.02 -11.91
CA GLY A 314 -27.20 -0.41 -12.43
C GLY A 314 -27.16 -0.98 -13.87
N TYR A 315 -26.00 -0.99 -14.52
CA TYR A 315 -25.88 -1.37 -15.92
C TYR A 315 -25.86 -2.89 -16.12
N SER A 316 -26.73 -3.37 -17.03
CA SER A 316 -26.70 -4.73 -17.52
C SER A 316 -26.74 -4.76 -19.03
N ASP A 317 -25.98 -5.67 -19.64
CA ASP A 317 -25.93 -5.97 -21.05
C ASP A 317 -25.79 -7.48 -21.22
N ALA A 318 -26.93 -8.12 -21.51
CA ALA A 318 -26.98 -9.58 -21.61
C ALA A 318 -26.20 -10.12 -22.82
N GLU A 319 -26.06 -9.31 -23.91
CA GLU A 319 -25.30 -9.72 -25.08
C GLU A 319 -23.79 -9.72 -24.80
N ALA A 320 -23.33 -8.82 -23.93
CA ALA A 320 -21.95 -8.77 -23.47
C ALA A 320 -21.70 -9.60 -22.20
N ASP A 321 -22.69 -10.36 -21.72
CA ASP A 321 -22.65 -11.14 -20.47
C ASP A 321 -22.36 -10.29 -19.21
N ILE A 322 -22.78 -9.02 -19.24
CA ILE A 322 -22.68 -8.10 -18.12
C ILE A 322 -24.01 -8.06 -17.38
N LEU A 323 -24.03 -8.47 -16.12
CA LEU A 323 -25.18 -8.33 -15.24
C LEU A 323 -24.80 -7.46 -14.05
N ALA A 324 -25.63 -6.47 -13.72
CA ALA A 324 -25.44 -5.60 -12.57
C ALA A 324 -25.53 -6.37 -11.26
N GLU A 325 -26.46 -7.34 -11.19
CA GLU A 325 -26.67 -8.20 -10.03
C GLU A 325 -27.21 -9.57 -10.45
N THR A 326 -27.02 -10.56 -9.60
CA THR A 326 -27.67 -11.89 -9.68
C THR A 326 -28.29 -12.25 -8.34
N MET A 327 -29.20 -13.21 -8.34
CA MET A 327 -29.79 -13.74 -7.11
C MET A 327 -28.96 -14.93 -6.61
N GLU A 328 -28.30 -14.78 -5.48
CA GLU A 328 -27.55 -15.84 -4.81
C GLU A 328 -28.13 -16.12 -3.43
N ASN A 329 -28.49 -17.37 -3.18
CA ASN A 329 -29.11 -17.77 -1.90
C ASN A 329 -30.34 -16.91 -1.50
N GLY A 330 -31.10 -16.43 -2.47
CA GLY A 330 -32.29 -15.61 -2.24
C GLY A 330 -32.03 -14.14 -1.96
N SER A 331 -30.78 -13.67 -2.10
CA SER A 331 -30.38 -12.26 -1.94
C SER A 331 -29.74 -11.71 -3.21
N PRO A 332 -29.96 -10.43 -3.55
CA PRO A 332 -29.26 -9.80 -4.67
C PRO A 332 -27.77 -9.68 -4.37
N THR A 333 -26.93 -10.14 -5.28
CA THR A 333 -25.48 -10.04 -5.23
C THR A 333 -25.01 -9.09 -6.31
N PRO A 334 -24.42 -7.93 -5.96
CA PRO A 334 -23.93 -6.95 -6.93
C PRO A 334 -22.64 -7.43 -7.61
N HIS A 335 -22.48 -7.08 -8.89
CA HIS A 335 -21.32 -7.44 -9.70
C HIS A 335 -20.54 -6.25 -10.23
N ASN A 336 -21.15 -5.09 -10.33
CA ASN A 336 -20.53 -3.90 -10.91
C ASN A 336 -19.93 -2.98 -9.85
N THR A 337 -18.68 -2.59 -10.08
CA THR A 337 -17.97 -1.58 -9.31
C THR A 337 -16.97 -0.82 -10.19
N VAL A 338 -16.27 0.15 -9.63
CA VAL A 338 -15.26 0.96 -10.31
C VAL A 338 -13.96 0.96 -9.52
N THR A 339 -12.84 0.84 -10.22
CA THR A 339 -11.50 1.11 -9.65
C THR A 339 -11.07 2.50 -10.09
N PRO A 340 -11.05 3.52 -9.21
CA PRO A 340 -10.58 4.86 -9.53
C PRO A 340 -9.06 4.95 -9.33
N ILE A 341 -8.38 5.65 -10.25
CA ILE A 341 -6.95 5.98 -10.17
C ILE A 341 -6.79 7.47 -10.49
N LEU A 342 -6.20 8.23 -9.61
CA LEU A 342 -6.07 9.68 -9.70
C LEU A 342 -4.61 10.10 -9.61
N HIS A 343 -4.22 11.05 -10.46
CA HIS A 343 -2.96 11.77 -10.35
C HIS A 343 -3.14 13.23 -10.78
N TYR A 344 -2.16 14.07 -10.47
CA TYR A 344 -2.13 15.45 -10.90
C TYR A 344 -1.09 15.64 -12.01
N ASP A 345 -1.50 16.30 -13.10
CA ASP A 345 -0.65 16.70 -14.22
C ASP A 345 -0.65 18.23 -14.31
N GLU A 346 0.51 18.86 -14.43
CA GLU A 346 0.62 20.33 -14.44
C GLU A 346 -0.16 20.99 -15.59
N LYS A 347 -0.29 20.30 -16.74
CA LYS A 347 -0.97 20.82 -17.93
C LYS A 347 -2.46 20.54 -17.92
N LYS A 348 -2.85 19.31 -17.52
CA LYS A 348 -4.25 18.82 -17.57
C LYS A 348 -5.03 19.08 -16.28
N GLY A 349 -4.34 19.33 -15.16
CA GLY A 349 -4.93 19.31 -13.82
C GLY A 349 -5.05 17.89 -13.28
N TYR A 350 -6.14 17.58 -12.62
CA TYR A 350 -6.42 16.21 -12.18
C TYR A 350 -6.73 15.31 -13.37
N VAL A 351 -6.18 14.12 -13.36
CA VAL A 351 -6.44 13.05 -14.32
C VAL A 351 -6.98 11.86 -13.55
N LEU A 352 -8.26 11.59 -13.74
CA LEU A 352 -9.00 10.51 -13.08
C LEU A 352 -9.30 9.40 -14.08
N ASP A 353 -8.69 8.26 -13.91
CA ASP A 353 -8.98 7.04 -14.63
C ASP A 353 -10.00 6.21 -13.84
N LEU A 354 -11.16 5.98 -14.41
CA LEU A 354 -12.24 5.18 -13.87
C LEU A 354 -12.29 3.86 -14.64
N VAL A 355 -12.00 2.75 -13.96
CA VAL A 355 -11.99 1.41 -14.56
C VAL A 355 -13.25 0.66 -14.12
N PRO A 356 -14.27 0.54 -15.01
CA PRO A 356 -15.44 -0.29 -14.72
C PRO A 356 -15.04 -1.75 -14.54
N ARG A 357 -15.57 -2.37 -13.50
CA ARG A 357 -15.30 -3.77 -13.15
C ARG A 357 -16.61 -4.52 -13.01
N ASN A 358 -16.62 -5.76 -13.46
CA ASN A 358 -17.68 -6.73 -13.18
C ASN A 358 -17.02 -8.00 -12.64
N ASN A 359 -17.44 -8.48 -11.46
CA ASN A 359 -16.81 -9.61 -10.80
C ASN A 359 -17.50 -10.96 -11.08
N ARG A 360 -18.50 -10.95 -11.98
CA ARG A 360 -19.18 -12.17 -12.35
C ARG A 360 -18.21 -13.12 -13.05
N THR A 361 -18.24 -14.39 -12.63
CA THR A 361 -17.50 -15.47 -13.26
C THR A 361 -18.51 -16.42 -13.92
N THR A 362 -18.22 -16.88 -15.12
CA THR A 362 -18.96 -17.94 -15.78
C THR A 362 -18.17 -19.24 -15.69
N GLU A 363 -18.89 -20.37 -15.57
CA GLU A 363 -18.26 -21.67 -15.74
C GLU A 363 -17.88 -21.83 -17.23
N GLN A 364 -16.58 -21.89 -17.50
CA GLN A 364 -16.00 -22.28 -18.79
C GLN A 364 -15.14 -23.53 -18.59
#